data_6cd5095099030ee75f6908d6d6fca656
#
_entry.id   6cd5095099030ee75f6908d6d6fca656
#
_cell.length_a   1.000
_cell.length_b   1.000
_cell.length_c   1.000
_cell.angle_alpha   90.00
_cell.angle_beta   90.00
_cell.angle_gamma   90.00
#
_symmetry.space_group_name_H-M   'P 1'
#
loop_
_entity.id
_entity.type
_entity.pdbx_description
1 polymer ?
#
loop_
_entity_poly.entity_id
_entity_poly.type
_entity_poly.pdbx_seq_one_letter_code
_entity_poly.pdbx_strand_id
1 'polypeptide(L)'
;MTNSADIDIAPTRSVARPPRLVRAAVSMPDTTTTIRHLDTDAAIGAVGWLEVESSAVCGTDVGLYRAGLDSPTVLGHHVVGTVVSVEETQSTAWDVRPGDRVALEEYLPCLREACPACRIGDYRMCPHTDLFSGKRRVGLVSADDGAGLHGGNAEYMQLSANSLVYRLPAVLDADLAAWTQPFANALDWTVDTGGAREGSTVVVIGPGYHGIAAVAAARAVGAARIVVIGVPDSVGRLEIAESLGAVPVINNNHSLPELILRATGGEGTDVLLDTVGLGGEAVAAAARVLRKRGRLVIGGLGSTPVCELDLKSLVRGANTIVGVRGRSPDAVTRSIELLADGRSGLEIVPSVDVDLDQVDNMLGRMATGQGPVSPHVVIRPQLRRPADQKRGTLS
;
A
#
# COMPACT_ATOMS: atom_id res chain seq x y z
N MET A 1 47.82 -50.12 -6.98
CA MET A 1 46.35 -50.23 -6.88
C MET A 1 45.88 -48.93 -6.24
N THR A 2 45.57 -47.95 -7.09
CA THR A 2 45.11 -46.63 -6.67
C THR A 2 43.60 -46.55 -6.88
N ASN A 3 42.88 -46.47 -5.77
CA ASN A 3 41.42 -46.33 -5.74
C ASN A 3 41.08 -44.84 -6.01
N SER A 4 40.56 -44.51 -7.17
CA SER A 4 39.97 -43.23 -7.46
C SER A 4 38.54 -43.25 -6.94
N ALA A 5 38.28 -42.49 -5.87
CA ALA A 5 36.94 -42.25 -5.41
C ALA A 5 36.27 -41.26 -6.35
N ASP A 6 35.29 -41.71 -7.10
CA ASP A 6 34.38 -40.85 -7.87
C ASP A 6 33.61 -39.97 -6.87
N ILE A 7 33.85 -38.68 -6.94
CA ILE A 7 33.04 -37.68 -6.22
C ILE A 7 31.77 -37.51 -7.06
N ASP A 8 30.69 -38.09 -6.57
CA ASP A 8 29.33 -37.90 -7.10
C ASP A 8 28.89 -36.44 -6.86
N ILE A 9 29.05 -35.60 -7.86
CA ILE A 9 28.56 -34.24 -7.84
C ILE A 9 27.05 -34.32 -7.99
N ALA A 10 26.32 -34.17 -6.88
CA ALA A 10 24.87 -34.05 -6.90
C ALA A 10 24.45 -33.03 -7.98
N PRO A 11 23.42 -33.33 -8.78
CA PRO A 11 22.98 -32.40 -9.84
C PRO A 11 22.58 -31.08 -9.19
N THR A 12 23.22 -30.00 -9.63
CA THR A 12 22.83 -28.63 -9.30
C THR A 12 21.33 -28.49 -9.59
N ARG A 13 20.51 -28.33 -8.54
CA ARG A 13 19.08 -28.01 -8.67
C ARG A 13 19.00 -26.82 -9.62
N SER A 14 18.36 -26.98 -10.77
CA SER A 14 18.08 -25.87 -11.66
C SER A 14 17.33 -24.81 -10.87
N VAL A 15 17.90 -23.62 -10.76
CA VAL A 15 17.24 -22.48 -10.14
C VAL A 15 15.97 -22.25 -10.94
N ALA A 16 14.81 -22.37 -10.29
CA ALA A 16 13.53 -22.09 -10.94
C ALA A 16 13.58 -20.67 -11.52
N ARG A 17 13.11 -20.50 -12.75
CA ARG A 17 13.04 -19.21 -13.43
C ARG A 17 11.60 -18.94 -13.84
N PRO A 18 11.17 -17.68 -13.94
CA PRO A 18 9.88 -17.37 -14.52
C PRO A 18 9.83 -17.81 -15.99
N PRO A 19 8.64 -17.97 -16.59
CA PRO A 19 8.50 -18.15 -18.03
C PRO A 19 9.20 -17.02 -18.78
N ARG A 20 9.71 -17.30 -19.99
CA ARG A 20 10.37 -16.28 -20.80
C ARG A 20 9.45 -15.10 -21.11
N LEU A 21 8.19 -15.36 -21.45
CA LEU A 21 7.17 -14.33 -21.71
C LEU A 21 6.17 -14.31 -20.56
N VAL A 22 6.03 -13.15 -19.95
CA VAL A 22 5.19 -12.88 -18.78
C VAL A 22 4.10 -11.88 -19.15
N ARG A 23 2.86 -12.19 -18.85
CA ARG A 23 1.75 -11.25 -19.03
C ARG A 23 1.82 -10.14 -17.98
N ALA A 24 1.62 -8.93 -18.43
CA ALA A 24 1.56 -7.74 -17.58
C ALA A 24 0.50 -6.76 -18.09
N ALA A 25 -0.18 -6.11 -17.18
CA ALA A 25 -1.06 -4.98 -17.46
C ALA A 25 -0.19 -3.70 -17.45
N VAL A 26 0.09 -3.18 -18.65
CA VAL A 26 0.94 -2.01 -18.86
C VAL A 26 0.05 -0.79 -19.03
N SER A 27 0.10 0.12 -18.07
CA SER A 27 -0.59 1.40 -18.12
C SER A 27 0.19 2.38 -18.99
N MET A 28 -0.52 3.07 -19.87
CA MET A 28 0.02 3.91 -20.94
C MET A 28 -0.14 5.39 -20.61
N PRO A 29 0.63 6.29 -21.26
CA PRO A 29 0.48 7.74 -21.09
C PRO A 29 -0.89 8.31 -21.46
N ASP A 30 -1.65 7.61 -22.31
CA ASP A 30 -2.97 8.02 -22.79
C ASP A 30 -4.14 7.60 -21.87
N THR A 31 -3.82 7.24 -20.61
CA THR A 31 -4.82 6.78 -19.62
C THR A 31 -5.53 5.48 -20.00
N THR A 32 -4.84 4.60 -20.69
CA THR A 32 -5.28 3.23 -20.97
C THR A 32 -4.34 2.21 -20.34
N THR A 33 -4.81 0.96 -20.18
CA THR A 33 -3.97 -0.16 -19.77
C THR A 33 -4.14 -1.30 -20.75
N THR A 34 -3.04 -1.83 -21.27
CA THR A 34 -3.04 -2.91 -22.25
C THR A 34 -2.26 -4.12 -21.73
N ILE A 35 -2.69 -5.32 -22.10
CA ILE A 35 -1.93 -6.53 -21.80
C ILE A 35 -0.76 -6.65 -22.78
N ARG A 36 0.44 -6.78 -22.22
CA ARG A 36 1.66 -7.08 -22.97
C ARG A 36 2.29 -8.37 -22.45
N HIS A 37 3.06 -9.02 -23.32
CA HIS A 37 3.94 -10.13 -22.97
C HIS A 37 5.37 -9.58 -22.95
N LEU A 38 5.95 -9.51 -21.75
CA LEU A 38 7.26 -8.95 -21.50
C LEU A 38 8.29 -10.08 -21.38
N ASP A 39 9.48 -9.88 -21.99
CA ASP A 39 10.53 -10.89 -22.05
C ASP A 39 11.44 -10.82 -20.81
N THR A 40 11.44 -11.87 -20.00
CA THR A 40 12.26 -11.96 -18.77
C THR A 40 13.75 -12.01 -19.06
N ASP A 41 14.17 -12.45 -20.25
CA ASP A 41 15.58 -12.48 -20.66
C ASP A 41 16.15 -11.05 -20.86
N ALA A 42 15.29 -10.03 -21.01
CA ALA A 42 15.68 -8.64 -21.10
C ALA A 42 15.95 -7.99 -19.73
N ALA A 43 15.76 -8.70 -18.60
CA ALA A 43 15.94 -8.13 -17.27
C ALA A 43 17.38 -7.67 -17.01
N ILE A 44 17.51 -6.44 -16.49
CA ILE A 44 18.79 -5.84 -16.12
C ILE A 44 18.83 -5.65 -14.62
N GLY A 45 19.89 -6.18 -13.97
CA GLY A 45 20.10 -6.01 -12.52
C GLY A 45 19.06 -6.74 -11.65
N ALA A 46 18.36 -7.72 -12.18
CA ALA A 46 17.52 -8.61 -11.42
C ALA A 46 18.38 -9.55 -10.56
N VAL A 47 18.16 -9.52 -9.25
CA VAL A 47 18.81 -10.43 -8.28
C VAL A 47 17.87 -11.54 -7.83
N GLY A 48 16.66 -11.56 -8.35
CA GLY A 48 15.64 -12.57 -8.06
C GLY A 48 14.34 -12.29 -8.81
N TRP A 49 13.40 -13.21 -8.65
CA TRP A 49 12.09 -13.15 -9.27
C TRP A 49 11.01 -13.51 -8.27
N LEU A 50 9.91 -12.79 -8.35
CA LEU A 50 8.71 -12.99 -7.57
C LEU A 50 7.57 -13.40 -8.50
N GLU A 51 6.89 -14.51 -8.19
CA GLU A 51 5.58 -14.82 -8.74
C GLU A 51 4.55 -14.01 -7.96
N VAL A 52 3.85 -13.10 -8.64
CA VAL A 52 2.93 -12.18 -7.97
C VAL A 52 1.63 -12.90 -7.63
N GLU A 53 1.32 -12.94 -6.34
CA GLU A 53 0.05 -13.47 -5.81
C GLU A 53 -1.03 -12.40 -5.84
N SER A 54 -0.67 -11.18 -5.43
CA SER A 54 -1.60 -10.05 -5.36
C SER A 54 -0.89 -8.71 -5.45
N SER A 55 -1.58 -7.75 -6.05
CA SER A 55 -1.20 -6.34 -6.11
C SER A 55 -2.41 -5.49 -5.75
N ALA A 56 -2.45 -4.94 -4.53
CA ALA A 56 -3.59 -4.14 -4.10
C ALA A 56 -3.53 -2.73 -4.70
N VAL A 57 -4.67 -2.25 -5.18
CA VAL A 57 -4.81 -0.94 -5.83
C VAL A 57 -4.84 0.17 -4.78
N CYS A 58 -3.88 1.07 -4.87
CA CYS A 58 -3.80 2.26 -4.03
C CYS A 58 -4.41 3.48 -4.74
N GLY A 59 -4.79 4.50 -3.97
CA GLY A 59 -5.19 5.80 -4.53
C GLY A 59 -4.12 6.45 -5.41
N THR A 60 -2.84 6.13 -5.17
CA THR A 60 -1.71 6.56 -5.99
C THR A 60 -1.79 5.98 -7.41
N ASP A 61 -2.09 4.67 -7.55
CA ASP A 61 -2.24 4.03 -8.87
C ASP A 61 -3.36 4.69 -9.68
N VAL A 62 -4.50 4.94 -9.02
CA VAL A 62 -5.66 5.60 -9.63
C VAL A 62 -5.34 7.04 -10.02
N GLY A 63 -4.60 7.76 -9.16
CA GLY A 63 -4.17 9.13 -9.42
C GLY A 63 -3.23 9.23 -10.61
N LEU A 64 -2.24 8.34 -10.69
CA LEU A 64 -1.29 8.24 -11.79
C LEU A 64 -1.98 7.85 -13.10
N TYR A 65 -2.85 6.84 -13.08
CA TYR A 65 -3.64 6.46 -14.24
C TYR A 65 -4.46 7.64 -14.77
N ARG A 66 -5.16 8.36 -13.90
CA ARG A 66 -5.99 9.52 -14.27
C ARG A 66 -5.19 10.70 -14.80
N ALA A 67 -4.00 10.97 -14.25
CA ALA A 67 -3.14 12.07 -14.66
C ALA A 67 -2.42 11.80 -16.00
N GLY A 68 -2.33 10.54 -16.40
CA GLY A 68 -1.42 10.07 -17.44
C GLY A 68 -0.01 9.83 -16.90
N LEU A 69 0.64 8.82 -17.44
CA LEU A 69 2.02 8.45 -17.09
C LEU A 69 3.01 9.07 -18.08
N ASP A 70 4.23 9.34 -17.66
CA ASP A 70 5.29 9.84 -18.54
C ASP A 70 5.77 8.79 -19.55
N SER A 71 5.61 7.51 -19.21
CA SER A 71 6.01 6.36 -20.04
C SER A 71 5.14 5.15 -19.74
N PRO A 72 5.09 4.14 -20.66
CA PRO A 72 4.44 2.87 -20.36
C PRO A 72 4.98 2.27 -19.06
N THR A 73 4.10 1.83 -18.16
CA THR A 73 4.52 1.38 -16.82
C THR A 73 3.64 0.22 -16.35
N VAL A 74 4.25 -0.81 -15.79
CA VAL A 74 3.55 -1.83 -15.01
C VAL A 74 3.33 -1.26 -13.61
N LEU A 75 2.10 -0.82 -13.32
CA LEU A 75 1.74 -0.29 -12.01
C LEU A 75 1.66 -1.39 -10.94
N GLY A 76 1.25 -1.03 -9.73
CA GLY A 76 1.11 -1.93 -8.59
C GLY A 76 2.35 -1.92 -7.71
N HIS A 77 2.21 -1.34 -6.54
CA HIS A 77 3.29 -1.16 -5.57
C HIS A 77 3.00 -1.76 -4.19
N HIS A 78 1.78 -2.26 -3.96
CA HIS A 78 1.42 -3.04 -2.78
C HIS A 78 1.41 -4.54 -3.16
N VAL A 79 2.60 -5.13 -3.22
CA VAL A 79 2.81 -6.45 -3.82
C VAL A 79 3.04 -7.52 -2.77
N VAL A 80 2.35 -8.64 -2.95
CA VAL A 80 2.59 -9.91 -2.25
C VAL A 80 2.83 -10.99 -3.30
N GLY A 81 3.76 -11.90 -3.02
CA GLY A 81 4.05 -12.99 -3.94
C GLY A 81 4.96 -14.04 -3.34
N THR A 82 5.29 -15.04 -4.15
CA THR A 82 6.20 -16.13 -3.81
C THR A 82 7.53 -15.95 -4.51
N VAL A 83 8.62 -16.04 -3.77
CA VAL A 83 9.99 -15.98 -4.32
C VAL A 83 10.22 -17.19 -5.22
N VAL A 84 10.46 -16.95 -6.52
CA VAL A 84 10.77 -18.00 -7.51
C VAL A 84 12.25 -18.32 -7.49
N SER A 85 13.08 -17.26 -7.52
CA SER A 85 14.52 -17.35 -7.41
C SER A 85 15.08 -16.12 -6.74
N VAL A 86 16.25 -16.26 -6.13
CA VAL A 86 16.98 -15.16 -5.48
C VAL A 86 18.46 -15.51 -5.44
N GLU A 87 19.32 -14.54 -5.68
CA GLU A 87 20.78 -14.71 -5.54
C GLU A 87 21.16 -14.97 -4.07
N GLU A 88 22.21 -15.72 -3.82
CA GLU A 88 22.63 -16.15 -2.48
C GLU A 88 22.88 -14.98 -1.54
N THR A 89 23.49 -13.90 -2.04
CA THR A 89 23.73 -12.67 -1.27
C THR A 89 22.43 -12.05 -0.76
N GLN A 90 21.42 -11.94 -1.61
CA GLN A 90 20.11 -11.38 -1.24
C GLN A 90 19.27 -12.35 -0.43
N SER A 91 19.36 -13.65 -0.73
CA SER A 91 18.74 -14.70 0.08
C SER A 91 19.17 -14.59 1.56
N THR A 92 20.45 -14.39 1.79
CA THR A 92 21.00 -14.18 3.13
C THR A 92 20.58 -12.84 3.74
N ALA A 93 20.67 -11.75 2.96
CA ALA A 93 20.37 -10.40 3.45
C ALA A 93 18.89 -10.21 3.79
N TRP A 94 17.98 -10.84 3.03
CA TRP A 94 16.53 -10.75 3.24
C TRP A 94 15.97 -11.89 4.09
N ASP A 95 16.77 -12.89 4.45
CA ASP A 95 16.35 -14.15 5.12
C ASP A 95 15.19 -14.82 4.38
N VAL A 96 15.28 -14.96 3.05
CA VAL A 96 14.27 -15.58 2.20
C VAL A 96 14.89 -16.62 1.25
N ARG A 97 14.08 -17.58 0.84
CA ARG A 97 14.44 -18.67 -0.07
C ARG A 97 13.38 -18.83 -1.15
N PRO A 98 13.69 -19.46 -2.29
CA PRO A 98 12.66 -19.88 -3.24
C PRO A 98 11.55 -20.66 -2.56
N GLY A 99 10.30 -20.27 -2.80
CA GLY A 99 9.10 -20.81 -2.15
C GLY A 99 8.59 -19.99 -0.97
N ASP A 100 9.36 -19.07 -0.41
CA ASP A 100 8.88 -18.18 0.66
C ASP A 100 7.91 -17.15 0.09
N ARG A 101 6.80 -16.91 0.82
CA ARG A 101 5.88 -15.80 0.54
C ARG A 101 6.40 -14.52 1.16
N VAL A 102 6.32 -13.43 0.42
CA VAL A 102 6.83 -12.14 0.85
C VAL A 102 5.88 -11.00 0.48
N ALA A 103 5.92 -9.94 1.27
CA ALA A 103 5.43 -8.61 0.90
C ALA A 103 6.62 -7.71 0.51
N LEU A 104 6.41 -6.86 -0.47
CA LEU A 104 7.41 -5.90 -0.92
C LEU A 104 7.04 -4.48 -0.48
N GLU A 105 8.04 -3.73 -0.03
CA GLU A 105 7.93 -2.28 0.06
C GLU A 105 8.01 -1.63 -1.33
N GLU A 106 7.31 -0.52 -1.47
CA GLU A 106 7.37 0.26 -2.71
C GLU A 106 8.70 0.98 -2.93
N TYR A 107 9.48 1.18 -1.85
CA TYR A 107 10.75 1.90 -1.90
C TYR A 107 11.87 1.05 -2.47
N LEU A 108 12.71 1.69 -3.31
CA LEU A 108 13.98 1.16 -3.80
C LEU A 108 15.10 2.10 -3.32
N PRO A 109 15.43 2.11 -2.03
CA PRO A 109 16.39 3.04 -1.46
C PRO A 109 17.80 2.79 -1.97
N CYS A 110 18.69 3.78 -1.84
CA CYS A 110 20.07 3.61 -2.32
C CYS A 110 20.93 2.68 -1.44
N LEU A 111 20.50 2.39 -0.21
CA LEU A 111 21.18 1.55 0.80
C LEU A 111 22.64 1.95 1.09
N ARG A 112 23.03 3.18 0.75
CA ARG A 112 24.40 3.67 0.99
C ARG A 112 24.54 4.17 2.43
N GLU A 113 25.65 3.87 3.08
CA GLU A 113 25.96 4.36 4.43
C GLU A 113 26.01 5.89 4.51
N ALA A 114 26.46 6.54 3.45
CA ALA A 114 26.49 8.00 3.34
C ALA A 114 25.10 8.64 3.23
N CYS A 115 24.03 7.87 2.95
CA CYS A 115 22.66 8.39 2.89
C CYS A 115 22.07 8.49 4.30
N PRO A 116 21.74 9.71 4.80
CA PRO A 116 21.22 9.88 6.16
C PRO A 116 19.97 9.05 6.44
N ALA A 117 19.05 8.97 5.47
CA ALA A 117 17.81 8.20 5.59
C ALA A 117 18.07 6.69 5.65
N CYS A 118 18.91 6.16 4.75
CA CYS A 118 19.21 4.72 4.73
C CYS A 118 19.96 4.27 5.98
N ARG A 119 20.88 5.11 6.48
CA ARG A 119 21.67 4.81 7.68
C ARG A 119 20.83 4.57 8.94
N ILE A 120 19.67 5.25 9.04
CA ILE A 120 18.76 5.11 10.17
C ILE A 120 17.54 4.21 9.85
N GLY A 121 17.51 3.57 8.65
CA GLY A 121 16.39 2.72 8.23
C GLY A 121 15.13 3.48 7.82
N ASP A 122 15.14 4.81 7.74
CA ASP A 122 13.98 5.59 7.27
C ASP A 122 13.97 5.69 5.74
N TYR A 123 13.79 4.53 5.10
CA TYR A 123 13.92 4.34 3.65
C TYR A 123 12.97 5.23 2.84
N ARG A 124 11.76 5.53 3.37
CA ARG A 124 10.78 6.43 2.75
C ARG A 124 11.32 7.84 2.47
N MET A 125 12.34 8.26 3.22
CA MET A 125 12.99 9.56 3.10
C MET A 125 14.26 9.52 2.25
N CYS A 126 14.61 8.37 1.65
CA CYS A 126 15.75 8.27 0.76
C CYS A 126 15.49 9.05 -0.54
N PRO A 127 16.36 10.01 -0.93
CA PRO A 127 16.13 10.82 -2.12
C PRO A 127 16.17 10.02 -3.43
N HIS A 128 16.72 8.80 -3.43
CA HIS A 128 16.76 7.93 -4.60
C HIS A 128 15.44 7.21 -4.90
N THR A 129 14.49 7.23 -3.97
CA THR A 129 13.17 6.59 -4.12
C THR A 129 12.02 7.59 -3.91
N ASP A 130 12.28 8.88 -4.08
CA ASP A 130 11.25 9.91 -3.92
C ASP A 130 10.28 9.94 -5.09
N LEU A 131 8.99 9.72 -4.78
CA LEU A 131 7.89 9.74 -5.75
C LEU A 131 7.82 11.06 -6.53
N PHE A 132 8.02 12.19 -5.84
CA PHE A 132 7.82 13.51 -6.43
C PHE A 132 9.01 14.01 -7.26
N SER A 133 10.14 13.33 -7.22
CA SER A 133 11.34 13.65 -8.00
C SER A 133 11.61 12.66 -9.14
N GLY A 134 10.63 11.83 -9.51
CA GLY A 134 10.73 10.87 -10.62
C GLY A 134 11.78 9.77 -10.40
N LYS A 135 12.07 9.46 -9.14
CA LYS A 135 13.03 8.39 -8.80
C LYS A 135 12.39 7.01 -8.84
N ARG A 136 13.22 5.98 -8.94
CA ARG A 136 12.80 4.58 -9.09
C ARG A 136 12.04 4.08 -7.86
N ARG A 137 10.87 3.50 -8.09
CA ARG A 137 10.04 2.80 -7.09
C ARG A 137 9.37 1.61 -7.74
N VAL A 138 8.98 0.63 -6.94
CA VAL A 138 8.14 -0.48 -7.40
C VAL A 138 6.85 0.09 -8.02
N GLY A 139 6.48 -0.40 -9.19
CA GLY A 139 5.30 0.07 -9.92
C GLY A 139 5.42 1.44 -10.61
N LEU A 140 6.63 2.06 -10.64
CA LEU A 140 6.85 3.37 -11.27
C LEU A 140 8.08 3.41 -12.18
N VAL A 141 8.71 2.28 -12.42
CA VAL A 141 9.78 2.16 -13.43
C VAL A 141 9.17 1.90 -14.79
N SER A 142 9.68 2.55 -15.83
CA SER A 142 9.19 2.36 -17.19
C SER A 142 9.19 0.90 -17.61
N ALA A 143 8.15 0.48 -18.33
CA ALA A 143 8.09 -0.84 -18.95
C ALA A 143 9.09 -1.01 -20.11
N ASP A 144 9.71 0.08 -20.56
CA ASP A 144 10.77 0.07 -21.58
C ASP A 144 12.17 -0.05 -20.94
N ASP A 145 12.28 -0.13 -19.60
CA ASP A 145 13.56 -0.33 -18.88
C ASP A 145 13.78 -1.81 -18.60
N GLY A 146 14.72 -2.43 -19.33
CA GLY A 146 15.03 -3.85 -19.23
C GLY A 146 13.83 -4.73 -19.59
N ALA A 147 13.46 -5.66 -18.70
CA ALA A 147 12.28 -6.49 -18.87
C ALA A 147 10.96 -5.74 -18.64
N GLY A 148 10.98 -4.53 -18.06
CA GLY A 148 9.77 -3.77 -17.73
C GLY A 148 8.94 -4.33 -16.59
N LEU A 149 9.35 -5.41 -15.96
CA LEU A 149 8.63 -6.15 -14.92
C LEU A 149 8.96 -5.62 -13.52
N HIS A 150 8.66 -4.32 -13.27
CA HIS A 150 9.00 -3.60 -12.05
C HIS A 150 7.81 -3.28 -11.14
N GLY A 151 6.63 -3.80 -11.46
CA GLY A 151 5.38 -3.60 -10.69
C GLY A 151 4.55 -4.86 -10.56
N GLY A 152 3.61 -4.83 -9.62
CA GLY A 152 2.81 -5.99 -9.24
C GLY A 152 1.66 -6.32 -10.18
N ASN A 153 1.35 -5.46 -11.17
CA ASN A 153 0.30 -5.75 -12.15
C ASN A 153 0.82 -6.65 -13.28
N ALA A 154 1.59 -7.68 -12.93
CA ALA A 154 2.17 -8.68 -13.81
C ALA A 154 2.21 -10.05 -13.12
N GLU A 155 2.23 -11.14 -13.89
CA GLU A 155 2.31 -12.51 -13.34
C GLU A 155 3.60 -12.74 -12.55
N TYR A 156 4.68 -12.12 -12.98
CA TYR A 156 5.99 -12.15 -12.31
C TYR A 156 6.60 -10.75 -12.32
N MET A 157 7.39 -10.46 -11.31
CA MET A 157 8.18 -9.23 -11.26
C MET A 157 9.62 -9.52 -10.87
N GLN A 158 10.55 -8.70 -11.35
CA GLN A 158 11.95 -8.78 -10.96
C GLN A 158 12.17 -8.13 -9.59
N LEU A 159 13.09 -8.71 -8.82
CA LEU A 159 13.61 -8.15 -7.58
C LEU A 159 14.96 -7.48 -7.86
N SER A 160 15.10 -6.24 -7.39
CA SER A 160 16.36 -5.48 -7.47
C SER A 160 17.14 -5.63 -6.16
N ALA A 161 18.46 -5.46 -6.20
CA ALA A 161 19.31 -5.60 -5.01
C ALA A 161 18.93 -4.65 -3.85
N ASN A 162 18.23 -3.57 -4.14
CA ASN A 162 17.71 -2.60 -3.18
C ASN A 162 16.20 -2.76 -2.88
N SER A 163 15.59 -3.88 -3.26
CA SER A 163 14.24 -4.21 -2.83
C SER A 163 14.19 -4.42 -1.32
N LEU A 164 13.11 -3.96 -0.69
CA LEU A 164 12.83 -4.20 0.72
C LEU A 164 11.78 -5.31 0.81
N VAL A 165 12.20 -6.46 1.32
CA VAL A 165 11.45 -7.72 1.29
C VAL A 165 11.12 -8.16 2.70
N TYR A 166 9.85 -8.49 2.96
CA TYR A 166 9.37 -8.96 4.26
C TYR A 166 8.71 -10.32 4.11
N ARG A 167 9.25 -11.32 4.81
CA ARG A 167 8.69 -12.66 4.80
C ARG A 167 7.33 -12.71 5.48
N LEU A 168 6.37 -13.37 4.84
CA LEU A 168 5.02 -13.55 5.37
C LEU A 168 4.87 -14.94 6.03
N PRO A 169 4.17 -15.03 7.16
CA PRO A 169 3.78 -16.33 7.74
C PRO A 169 2.92 -17.13 6.75
N ALA A 170 3.17 -18.43 6.69
CA ALA A 170 2.42 -19.33 5.79
C ALA A 170 0.91 -19.37 6.09
N VAL A 171 0.53 -19.09 7.34
CA VAL A 171 -0.88 -19.05 7.79
C VAL A 171 -1.63 -17.79 7.36
N LEU A 172 -0.92 -16.75 6.91
CA LEU A 172 -1.55 -15.50 6.52
C LEU A 172 -2.31 -15.67 5.21
N ASP A 173 -3.62 -15.46 5.28
CA ASP A 173 -4.49 -15.51 4.09
C ASP A 173 -4.05 -14.52 3.01
N ALA A 174 -4.35 -14.86 1.74
CA ALA A 174 -3.94 -14.07 0.58
C ALA A 174 -4.59 -12.68 0.55
N ASP A 175 -5.87 -12.58 0.95
CA ASP A 175 -6.59 -11.30 1.00
C ASP A 175 -6.06 -10.43 2.13
N LEU A 176 -5.79 -11.03 3.28
CA LEU A 176 -5.18 -10.33 4.41
C LEU A 176 -3.74 -9.90 4.11
N ALA A 177 -2.96 -10.74 3.42
CA ALA A 177 -1.60 -10.38 3.03
C ALA A 177 -1.54 -9.09 2.19
N ALA A 178 -2.53 -8.87 1.33
CA ALA A 178 -2.63 -7.65 0.51
C ALA A 178 -2.86 -6.36 1.33
N TRP A 179 -3.24 -6.48 2.61
CA TRP A 179 -3.34 -5.35 3.54
C TRP A 179 -2.00 -4.95 4.18
N THR A 180 -0.93 -5.70 4.00
CA THR A 180 0.35 -5.48 4.72
C THR A 180 0.81 -4.02 4.64
N GLN A 181 0.91 -3.43 3.43
CA GLN A 181 1.42 -2.08 3.25
C GLN A 181 0.43 -0.99 3.70
N PRO A 182 -0.87 -1.00 3.32
CA PRO A 182 -1.80 0.02 3.77
C PRO A 182 -2.06 -0.03 5.28
N PHE A 183 -2.04 -1.21 5.89
CA PHE A 183 -2.18 -1.34 7.33
C PHE A 183 -0.92 -0.86 8.07
N ALA A 184 0.27 -1.11 7.50
CA ALA A 184 1.52 -0.53 8.02
C ALA A 184 1.53 1.00 7.93
N ASN A 185 1.04 1.61 6.82
CA ASN A 185 0.81 3.06 6.75
C ASN A 185 -0.11 3.54 7.88
N ALA A 186 -1.21 2.84 8.07
CA ALA A 186 -2.19 3.20 9.09
C ALA A 186 -1.63 3.11 10.51
N LEU A 187 -0.84 2.10 10.83
CA LEU A 187 -0.13 1.97 12.10
C LEU A 187 0.86 3.12 12.31
N ASP A 188 1.70 3.41 11.31
CA ASP A 188 2.67 4.50 11.37
C ASP A 188 1.96 5.86 11.56
N TRP A 189 0.88 6.11 10.79
CA TRP A 189 0.20 7.41 10.79
C TRP A 189 -0.68 7.62 12.01
N THR A 190 -1.46 6.58 12.39
CA THR A 190 -2.45 6.70 13.47
C THR A 190 -1.80 6.51 14.85
N VAL A 191 -0.90 5.52 14.96
CA VAL A 191 -0.32 5.12 16.24
C VAL A 191 1.01 5.81 16.49
N ASP A 192 2.01 5.61 15.63
CA ASP A 192 3.37 6.09 15.90
C ASP A 192 3.45 7.62 15.79
N THR A 193 2.96 8.17 14.66
CA THR A 193 2.96 9.62 14.42
C THR A 193 1.77 10.29 15.10
N GLY A 194 0.58 9.70 14.98
CA GLY A 194 -0.66 10.24 15.56
C GLY A 194 -0.73 10.11 17.08
N GLY A 195 -0.06 9.15 17.66
CA GLY A 195 -0.03 8.92 19.09
C GLY A 195 -1.31 8.26 19.65
N ALA A 196 -2.10 7.60 18.80
CA ALA A 196 -3.25 6.81 19.24
C ALA A 196 -2.79 5.67 20.17
N ARG A 197 -3.57 5.45 21.23
CA ARG A 197 -3.31 4.44 22.25
C ARG A 197 -4.63 4.00 22.89
N GLU A 198 -4.56 3.07 23.80
CA GLU A 198 -5.71 2.68 24.60
C GLU A 198 -6.42 3.90 25.21
N GLY A 199 -7.73 3.95 25.09
CA GLY A 199 -8.58 5.04 25.58
C GLY A 199 -8.65 6.28 24.69
N SER A 200 -7.89 6.38 23.61
CA SER A 200 -7.91 7.54 22.70
C SER A 200 -9.24 7.67 21.95
N THR A 201 -9.59 8.92 21.64
CA THR A 201 -10.59 9.24 20.62
C THR A 201 -9.87 9.55 19.31
N VAL A 202 -10.17 8.78 18.26
CA VAL A 202 -9.58 8.90 16.94
C VAL A 202 -10.65 9.28 15.93
N VAL A 203 -10.40 10.31 15.13
CA VAL A 203 -11.27 10.71 14.01
C VAL A 203 -10.52 10.52 12.70
N VAL A 204 -11.12 9.80 11.77
CA VAL A 204 -10.58 9.54 10.42
C VAL A 204 -11.46 10.24 9.39
N ILE A 205 -10.84 11.05 8.52
CA ILE A 205 -11.54 11.68 7.40
C ILE A 205 -11.28 10.87 6.15
N GLY A 206 -12.34 10.31 5.60
CA GLY A 206 -12.34 9.49 4.38
C GLY A 206 -12.33 7.99 4.68
N PRO A 207 -13.42 7.25 4.35
CA PRO A 207 -13.52 5.79 4.47
C PRO A 207 -12.91 5.06 3.26
N GLY A 208 -11.80 5.58 2.74
CA GLY A 208 -11.06 4.93 1.66
C GLY A 208 -10.14 3.82 2.16
N TYR A 209 -9.27 3.31 1.30
CA TYR A 209 -8.35 2.22 1.60
C TYR A 209 -7.51 2.47 2.87
N HIS A 210 -6.83 3.62 2.94
CA HIS A 210 -6.06 3.99 4.13
C HIS A 210 -6.95 4.37 5.33
N GLY A 211 -8.15 4.90 5.09
CA GLY A 211 -9.08 5.23 6.17
C GLY A 211 -9.62 3.98 6.89
N ILE A 212 -9.99 2.94 6.13
CA ILE A 212 -10.40 1.64 6.70
C ILE A 212 -9.23 0.99 7.45
N ALA A 213 -8.02 1.02 6.88
CA ALA A 213 -6.82 0.56 7.57
C ALA A 213 -6.55 1.34 8.87
N ALA A 214 -6.80 2.66 8.89
CA ALA A 214 -6.65 3.49 10.09
C ALA A 214 -7.67 3.16 11.19
N VAL A 215 -8.90 2.79 10.82
CA VAL A 215 -9.89 2.25 11.77
C VAL A 215 -9.35 0.98 12.43
N ALA A 216 -8.83 0.05 11.61
CA ALA A 216 -8.23 -1.18 12.11
C ALA A 216 -7.03 -0.90 13.03
N ALA A 217 -6.15 0.05 12.68
CA ALA A 217 -5.00 0.44 13.50
C ALA A 217 -5.43 1.05 14.85
N ALA A 218 -6.42 1.96 14.84
CA ALA A 218 -6.96 2.55 16.06
C ALA A 218 -7.62 1.49 16.97
N ARG A 219 -8.36 0.55 16.37
CA ARG A 219 -8.95 -0.58 17.09
C ARG A 219 -7.89 -1.48 17.72
N ALA A 220 -6.85 -1.83 16.96
CA ALA A 220 -5.77 -2.72 17.41
C ALA A 220 -5.02 -2.19 18.65
N VAL A 221 -4.97 -0.86 18.84
CA VAL A 221 -4.36 -0.24 20.03
C VAL A 221 -5.37 0.11 21.14
N GLY A 222 -6.63 -0.30 21.01
CA GLY A 222 -7.65 -0.12 22.05
C GLY A 222 -8.18 1.31 22.16
N ALA A 223 -8.29 2.05 21.05
CA ALA A 223 -8.95 3.35 21.05
C ALA A 223 -10.39 3.23 21.58
N ALA A 224 -10.76 4.10 22.53
CA ALA A 224 -12.10 4.03 23.16
C ALA A 224 -13.21 4.51 22.22
N ARG A 225 -12.88 5.38 21.27
CA ARG A 225 -13.82 5.88 20.27
C ARG A 225 -13.11 6.10 18.94
N ILE A 226 -13.69 5.55 17.89
CA ILE A 226 -13.22 5.73 16.53
C ILE A 226 -14.37 6.31 15.73
N VAL A 227 -14.17 7.46 15.08
CA VAL A 227 -15.17 8.13 14.25
C VAL A 227 -14.65 8.19 12.84
N VAL A 228 -15.46 7.82 11.85
CA VAL A 228 -15.10 7.96 10.43
C VAL A 228 -16.07 8.90 9.75
N ILE A 229 -15.52 9.94 9.12
CA ILE A 229 -16.32 10.95 8.41
C ILE A 229 -16.15 10.75 6.92
N GLY A 230 -17.25 10.56 6.22
CA GLY A 230 -17.31 10.43 4.77
C GLY A 230 -18.37 11.32 4.15
N VAL A 231 -18.39 11.39 2.82
CA VAL A 231 -19.42 12.08 2.03
C VAL A 231 -20.57 11.14 1.69
N PRO A 232 -21.75 11.63 1.22
CA PRO A 232 -22.90 10.78 0.87
C PRO A 232 -22.55 9.60 -0.06
N ASP A 233 -21.68 9.82 -1.04
CA ASP A 233 -21.27 8.78 -2.00
C ASP A 233 -20.41 7.68 -1.37
N SER A 234 -20.00 7.84 -0.12
CA SER A 234 -19.19 6.85 0.60
C SER A 234 -19.97 6.03 1.64
N VAL A 235 -21.32 6.05 1.63
CA VAL A 235 -22.16 5.36 2.62
C VAL A 235 -21.78 3.88 2.77
N GLY A 236 -21.66 3.12 1.70
CA GLY A 236 -21.30 1.70 1.81
C GLY A 236 -19.90 1.46 2.39
N ARG A 237 -18.95 2.40 2.24
CA ARG A 237 -17.64 2.33 2.92
C ARG A 237 -17.73 2.73 4.40
N LEU A 238 -18.65 3.61 4.75
CA LEU A 238 -18.95 3.93 6.14
C LEU A 238 -19.56 2.74 6.87
N GLU A 239 -20.41 1.94 6.22
CA GLU A 239 -20.94 0.68 6.75
C GLU A 239 -19.82 -0.35 7.00
N ILE A 240 -18.81 -0.42 6.13
CA ILE A 240 -17.61 -1.24 6.35
C ILE A 240 -16.85 -0.73 7.59
N ALA A 241 -16.67 0.60 7.74
CA ALA A 241 -16.03 1.16 8.92
C ALA A 241 -16.81 0.88 10.21
N GLU A 242 -18.14 0.91 10.14
CA GLU A 242 -19.03 0.58 11.27
C GLU A 242 -18.87 -0.90 11.68
N SER A 243 -18.79 -1.81 10.72
CA SER A 243 -18.55 -3.23 11.00
C SER A 243 -17.21 -3.49 11.70
N LEU A 244 -16.22 -2.61 11.52
CA LEU A 244 -14.95 -2.60 12.24
C LEU A 244 -15.04 -1.93 13.63
N GLY A 245 -16.21 -1.42 14.01
CA GLY A 245 -16.46 -0.78 15.32
C GLY A 245 -16.30 0.74 15.34
N ALA A 246 -16.19 1.40 14.19
CA ALA A 246 -16.18 2.86 14.12
C ALA A 246 -17.59 3.44 14.11
N VAL A 247 -17.73 4.68 14.56
CA VAL A 247 -18.95 5.47 14.42
C VAL A 247 -18.95 6.17 13.08
N PRO A 248 -19.83 5.81 12.14
CA PRO A 248 -19.92 6.45 10.84
C PRO A 248 -20.59 7.82 10.93
N VAL A 249 -20.06 8.79 10.21
CA VAL A 249 -20.62 10.14 10.11
C VAL A 249 -20.65 10.58 8.65
N ILE A 250 -21.82 10.98 8.17
CA ILE A 250 -21.97 11.52 6.82
C ILE A 250 -21.83 13.04 6.89
N ASN A 251 -20.84 13.57 6.18
CA ASN A 251 -20.73 15.00 5.94
C ASN A 251 -21.56 15.40 4.72
N ASN A 252 -22.72 15.96 4.99
CA ASN A 252 -23.59 16.53 3.97
C ASN A 252 -23.52 18.06 4.05
N ASN A 253 -22.38 18.62 3.69
CA ASN A 253 -22.08 20.07 3.70
C ASN A 253 -22.16 20.75 5.11
N HIS A 254 -22.00 19.98 6.15
CA HIS A 254 -21.90 20.54 7.51
C HIS A 254 -20.47 20.97 7.84
N SER A 255 -20.34 21.85 8.81
CA SER A 255 -19.06 22.23 9.37
C SER A 255 -18.35 21.01 9.98
N LEU A 256 -17.15 20.73 9.53
CA LEU A 256 -16.35 19.59 10.01
C LEU A 256 -16.13 19.62 11.54
N PRO A 257 -15.82 20.77 12.19
CA PRO A 257 -15.74 20.85 13.64
C PRO A 257 -17.03 20.46 14.36
N GLU A 258 -18.19 20.89 13.86
CA GLU A 258 -19.48 20.56 14.47
C GLU A 258 -19.78 19.06 14.39
N LEU A 259 -19.48 18.43 13.25
CA LEU A 259 -19.63 16.99 13.08
C LEU A 259 -18.73 16.22 14.05
N ILE A 260 -17.47 16.62 14.18
CA ILE A 260 -16.50 16.00 15.08
C ILE A 260 -16.96 16.16 16.53
N LEU A 261 -17.31 17.38 16.96
CA LEU A 261 -17.76 17.62 18.34
C LEU A 261 -19.04 16.83 18.66
N ARG A 262 -20.01 16.79 17.74
CA ARG A 262 -21.22 15.98 17.93
C ARG A 262 -20.90 14.50 18.10
N ALA A 263 -20.04 13.95 17.22
CA ALA A 263 -19.68 12.54 17.25
C ALA A 263 -18.80 12.16 18.46
N THR A 264 -18.12 13.14 19.04
CA THR A 264 -17.23 12.95 20.21
C THR A 264 -17.84 13.43 21.53
N GLY A 265 -19.14 13.75 21.56
CA GLY A 265 -19.84 14.23 22.79
C GLY A 265 -19.37 15.59 23.26
N GLY A 266 -18.85 16.43 22.37
CA GLY A 266 -18.36 17.79 22.70
C GLY A 266 -16.90 17.83 23.15
N GLU A 267 -16.25 16.68 23.32
CA GLU A 267 -14.90 16.59 23.90
C GLU A 267 -13.76 16.80 22.91
N GLY A 268 -14.04 16.70 21.59
CA GLY A 268 -13.01 16.73 20.54
C GLY A 268 -12.24 15.42 20.40
N THR A 269 -11.08 15.45 19.76
CA THR A 269 -10.31 14.25 19.39
C THR A 269 -8.84 14.32 19.81
N ASP A 270 -8.28 13.19 20.20
CA ASP A 270 -6.85 13.04 20.48
C ASP A 270 -6.03 12.93 19.17
N VAL A 271 -6.58 12.22 18.19
CA VAL A 271 -5.98 12.06 16.85
C VAL A 271 -7.03 12.36 15.80
N LEU A 272 -6.70 13.25 14.87
CA LEU A 272 -7.45 13.48 13.66
C LEU A 272 -6.57 13.14 12.47
N LEU A 273 -6.94 12.12 11.70
CA LEU A 273 -6.22 11.68 10.52
C LEU A 273 -6.98 12.07 9.26
N ASP A 274 -6.35 12.88 8.41
CA ASP A 274 -6.83 13.20 7.07
C ASP A 274 -6.22 12.23 6.04
N THR A 275 -7.06 11.40 5.41
CA THR A 275 -6.66 10.47 4.35
C THR A 275 -7.12 10.90 2.94
N VAL A 276 -7.79 12.05 2.84
CA VAL A 276 -8.38 12.52 1.56
C VAL A 276 -7.74 13.79 1.00
N GLY A 277 -6.96 14.51 1.82
CA GLY A 277 -6.40 15.80 1.47
C GLY A 277 -7.42 16.93 1.60
N LEU A 278 -7.76 17.26 2.83
CA LEU A 278 -8.63 18.39 3.16
C LEU A 278 -8.06 19.70 2.59
N GLY A 279 -8.94 20.58 2.11
CA GLY A 279 -8.57 21.95 1.78
C GLY A 279 -8.10 22.75 3.00
N GLY A 280 -7.33 23.81 2.79
CA GLY A 280 -6.70 24.58 3.86
C GLY A 280 -7.65 25.08 4.94
N GLU A 281 -8.86 25.56 4.56
CA GLU A 281 -9.89 25.99 5.52
C GLU A 281 -10.39 24.82 6.39
N ALA A 282 -10.57 23.63 5.80
CA ALA A 282 -11.02 22.45 6.53
C ALA A 282 -9.94 21.93 7.48
N VAL A 283 -8.64 22.00 7.09
CA VAL A 283 -7.50 21.69 7.97
C VAL A 283 -7.46 22.64 9.15
N ALA A 284 -7.57 23.96 8.90
CA ALA A 284 -7.58 24.97 9.94
C ALA A 284 -8.77 24.81 10.92
N ALA A 285 -9.94 24.48 10.37
CA ALA A 285 -11.14 24.22 11.17
C ALA A 285 -10.99 22.95 12.02
N ALA A 286 -10.46 21.87 11.44
CA ALA A 286 -10.24 20.60 12.11
C ALA A 286 -9.23 20.71 13.26
N ALA A 287 -8.21 21.57 13.13
CA ALA A 287 -7.24 21.80 14.19
C ALA A 287 -7.87 22.38 15.49
N ARG A 288 -9.02 23.07 15.39
CA ARG A 288 -9.71 23.68 16.54
C ARG A 288 -10.43 22.69 17.45
N VAL A 289 -10.69 21.47 16.97
CA VAL A 289 -11.39 20.42 17.75
C VAL A 289 -10.45 19.38 18.34
N LEU A 290 -9.15 19.61 18.25
CA LEU A 290 -8.16 18.77 18.91
C LEU A 290 -8.24 18.98 20.45
N ARG A 291 -8.19 17.89 21.18
CA ARG A 291 -7.97 17.93 22.63
C ARG A 291 -6.57 18.49 22.94
N LYS A 292 -6.31 18.81 24.19
CA LYS A 292 -4.96 19.18 24.62
C LYS A 292 -3.97 18.06 24.27
N ARG A 293 -2.85 18.43 23.64
CA ARG A 293 -1.84 17.51 23.08
C ARG A 293 -2.35 16.63 21.92
N GLY A 294 -3.53 16.95 21.39
CA GLY A 294 -4.07 16.26 20.22
C GLY A 294 -3.23 16.52 18.97
N ARG A 295 -3.31 15.60 18.03
CA ARG A 295 -2.55 15.64 16.78
C ARG A 295 -3.46 15.61 15.56
N LEU A 296 -3.19 16.52 14.62
CA LEU A 296 -3.72 16.48 13.26
C LEU A 296 -2.68 15.88 12.35
N VAL A 297 -2.96 14.72 11.80
CA VAL A 297 -2.09 13.97 10.89
C VAL A 297 -2.61 14.11 9.46
N ILE A 298 -1.78 14.61 8.56
CA ILE A 298 -2.13 14.88 7.17
C ILE A 298 -1.43 13.85 6.28
N GLY A 299 -2.18 12.87 5.79
CA GLY A 299 -1.71 11.83 4.87
C GLY A 299 -2.25 11.98 3.44
N GLY A 300 -3.38 12.64 3.26
CA GLY A 300 -3.96 12.95 1.96
C GLY A 300 -3.30 14.15 1.29
N LEU A 301 -3.10 14.07 -0.03
CA LEU A 301 -2.60 15.19 -0.84
C LEU A 301 -3.78 16.02 -1.35
N GLY A 302 -4.01 17.17 -0.74
CA GLY A 302 -5.06 18.12 -1.15
C GLY A 302 -4.63 19.01 -2.31
N SER A 303 -5.62 19.60 -2.96
CA SER A 303 -5.42 20.59 -4.03
C SER A 303 -5.07 21.99 -3.52
N THR A 304 -5.35 22.29 -2.24
CA THR A 304 -5.12 23.61 -1.64
C THR A 304 -3.81 23.59 -0.85
N PRO A 305 -2.75 24.26 -1.33
CA PRO A 305 -1.42 24.13 -0.75
C PRO A 305 -1.23 24.94 0.55
N VAL A 306 -2.13 25.85 0.88
CA VAL A 306 -1.98 26.80 2.01
C VAL A 306 -3.19 26.79 2.91
N CYS A 307 -2.97 26.89 4.22
CA CYS A 307 -4.01 27.13 5.21
C CYS A 307 -3.60 28.20 6.24
N GLU A 308 -4.57 28.91 6.78
CA GLU A 308 -4.40 29.85 7.90
C GLU A 308 -4.66 29.16 9.21
N LEU A 309 -3.66 29.08 10.10
CA LEU A 309 -3.75 28.43 11.38
C LEU A 309 -3.85 29.43 12.53
N ASP A 310 -4.73 29.14 13.50
CA ASP A 310 -4.75 29.84 14.79
C ASP A 310 -3.59 29.33 15.67
N LEU A 311 -2.43 29.97 15.56
CA LEU A 311 -1.23 29.61 16.31
C LEU A 311 -1.42 29.71 17.82
N LYS A 312 -2.29 30.65 18.28
CA LYS A 312 -2.59 30.81 19.70
C LYS A 312 -3.33 29.58 20.27
N SER A 313 -4.28 29.04 19.52
CA SER A 313 -4.98 27.79 19.89
C SER A 313 -4.04 26.60 19.89
N LEU A 314 -3.14 26.49 18.90
CA LEU A 314 -2.13 25.42 18.87
C LEU A 314 -1.21 25.44 20.09
N VAL A 315 -0.70 26.63 20.46
CA VAL A 315 0.17 26.79 21.64
C VAL A 315 -0.60 26.46 22.94
N ARG A 316 -1.84 26.97 23.10
CA ARG A 316 -2.66 26.70 24.29
C ARG A 316 -3.01 25.23 24.46
N GLY A 317 -3.23 24.53 23.34
CA GLY A 317 -3.53 23.10 23.30
C GLY A 317 -2.28 22.23 23.40
N ALA A 318 -1.08 22.77 23.18
CA ALA A 318 0.15 22.02 22.90
C ALA A 318 -0.08 20.98 21.78
N ASN A 319 -0.86 21.38 20.75
CA ASN A 319 -1.25 20.52 19.66
C ASN A 319 -0.14 20.39 18.62
N THR A 320 -0.16 19.30 17.85
CA THR A 320 0.75 19.04 16.74
C THR A 320 -0.01 18.93 15.44
N ILE A 321 0.52 19.52 14.37
CA ILE A 321 0.11 19.26 13.00
C ILE A 321 1.30 18.65 12.30
N VAL A 322 1.10 17.49 11.67
CA VAL A 322 2.20 16.73 11.07
C VAL A 322 1.76 16.11 9.74
N GLY A 323 2.60 16.27 8.71
CA GLY A 323 2.47 15.55 7.45
C GLY A 323 3.13 14.17 7.55
N VAL A 324 2.51 13.17 6.93
CA VAL A 324 3.03 11.80 6.88
C VAL A 324 3.15 11.31 5.44
N ARG A 325 4.11 10.44 5.21
CA ARG A 325 4.27 9.71 3.95
C ARG A 325 4.88 8.34 4.21
N GLY A 326 4.32 7.32 3.57
CA GLY A 326 4.81 5.95 3.72
C GLY A 326 4.85 5.50 5.18
N ARG A 327 5.74 4.60 5.49
CA ARG A 327 5.78 3.87 6.76
C ARG A 327 7.21 3.51 7.15
N SER A 328 7.41 3.21 8.43
CA SER A 328 8.65 2.67 8.96
C SER A 328 8.72 1.15 8.73
N PRO A 329 9.93 0.55 8.68
CA PRO A 329 10.10 -0.91 8.67
C PRO A 329 9.41 -1.61 9.85
N ASP A 330 9.46 -1.00 11.04
CA ASP A 330 8.81 -1.55 12.24
C ASP A 330 7.28 -1.60 12.09
N ALA A 331 6.68 -0.60 11.42
CA ALA A 331 5.25 -0.62 11.14
C ALA A 331 4.86 -1.74 10.17
N VAL A 332 5.73 -2.09 9.20
CA VAL A 332 5.51 -3.23 8.30
C VAL A 332 5.54 -4.54 9.09
N THR A 333 6.54 -4.72 9.94
CA THR A 333 6.66 -5.93 10.77
C THR A 333 5.43 -6.10 11.67
N ARG A 334 5.03 -5.03 12.39
CA ARG A 334 3.83 -5.06 13.23
C ARG A 334 2.54 -5.31 12.44
N SER A 335 2.46 -4.75 11.23
CA SER A 335 1.32 -5.02 10.34
C SER A 335 1.19 -6.50 10.04
N ILE A 336 2.29 -7.17 9.65
CA ILE A 336 2.31 -8.59 9.36
C ILE A 336 1.90 -9.41 10.60
N GLU A 337 2.45 -9.09 11.77
CA GLU A 337 2.12 -9.77 13.04
C GLU A 337 0.63 -9.63 13.38
N LEU A 338 0.07 -8.42 13.34
CA LEU A 338 -1.33 -8.17 13.69
C LEU A 338 -2.31 -8.81 12.69
N LEU A 339 -1.94 -8.87 11.41
CA LEU A 339 -2.71 -9.57 10.38
C LEU A 339 -2.69 -11.07 10.62
N ALA A 340 -1.52 -11.66 10.89
CA ALA A 340 -1.36 -13.09 11.12
C ALA A 340 -2.04 -13.57 12.41
N ASP A 341 -2.07 -12.72 13.45
CA ASP A 341 -2.71 -13.01 14.75
C ASP A 341 -4.23 -12.76 14.74
N GLY A 342 -4.83 -12.31 13.62
CA GLY A 342 -6.25 -11.97 13.52
C GLY A 342 -6.68 -10.78 14.39
N ARG A 343 -5.73 -9.91 14.79
CA ARG A 343 -6.00 -8.73 15.63
C ARG A 343 -6.30 -7.46 14.84
N SER A 344 -6.19 -7.50 13.53
CA SER A 344 -6.48 -6.36 12.66
C SER A 344 -7.97 -6.09 12.51
N GLY A 345 -8.80 -7.13 12.44
CA GLY A 345 -10.21 -7.08 12.08
C GLY A 345 -10.45 -6.90 10.58
N LEU A 346 -9.38 -6.79 9.76
CA LEU A 346 -9.50 -6.53 8.31
C LEU A 346 -10.02 -7.74 7.52
N GLU A 347 -10.08 -8.92 8.14
CA GLU A 347 -10.66 -10.14 7.57
C GLU A 347 -12.14 -10.02 7.20
N ILE A 348 -12.86 -9.05 7.80
CA ILE A 348 -14.27 -8.80 7.47
C ILE A 348 -14.47 -7.86 6.29
N VAL A 349 -13.41 -7.19 5.81
CA VAL A 349 -13.50 -6.25 4.68
C VAL A 349 -13.48 -7.06 3.38
N PRO A 350 -14.55 -7.00 2.57
CA PRO A 350 -14.59 -7.78 1.35
C PRO A 350 -13.47 -7.42 0.38
N SER A 351 -12.79 -8.41 -0.19
CA SER A 351 -11.89 -8.22 -1.32
C SER A 351 -12.64 -8.13 -2.64
N VAL A 352 -12.16 -7.31 -3.56
CA VAL A 352 -12.63 -7.24 -4.94
C VAL A 352 -11.50 -7.69 -5.86
N ASP A 353 -11.54 -8.94 -6.26
CA ASP A 353 -10.52 -9.53 -7.11
C ASP A 353 -10.67 -9.13 -8.58
N VAL A 354 -9.56 -8.72 -9.17
CA VAL A 354 -9.44 -8.22 -10.55
C VAL A 354 -8.35 -9.03 -11.26
N ASP A 355 -8.67 -9.66 -12.38
CA ASP A 355 -7.65 -10.26 -13.25
C ASP A 355 -6.95 -9.19 -14.10
N LEU A 356 -5.82 -9.54 -14.73
CA LEU A 356 -5.05 -8.59 -15.53
C LEU A 356 -5.85 -7.96 -16.68
N ASP A 357 -6.75 -8.70 -17.32
CA ASP A 357 -7.54 -8.21 -18.46
C ASP A 357 -8.58 -7.15 -18.05
N GLN A 358 -8.89 -7.06 -16.75
CA GLN A 358 -9.85 -6.10 -16.20
C GLN A 358 -9.20 -4.86 -15.58
N VAL A 359 -7.87 -4.79 -15.52
CA VAL A 359 -7.17 -3.68 -14.84
C VAL A 359 -7.56 -2.33 -15.43
N ASP A 360 -7.60 -2.20 -16.77
CA ASP A 360 -8.00 -0.96 -17.43
C ASP A 360 -9.41 -0.49 -17.03
N ASN A 361 -10.39 -1.39 -17.12
CA ASN A 361 -11.76 -1.09 -16.72
C ASN A 361 -11.85 -0.68 -15.24
N MET A 362 -11.14 -1.40 -14.35
CA MET A 362 -11.18 -1.12 -12.91
C MET A 362 -10.54 0.24 -12.59
N LEU A 363 -9.35 0.52 -13.11
CA LEU A 363 -8.68 1.81 -12.89
C LEU A 363 -9.51 2.97 -13.47
N GLY A 364 -10.09 2.81 -14.67
CA GLY A 364 -10.96 3.82 -15.29
C GLY A 364 -12.21 4.11 -14.45
N ARG A 365 -12.88 3.08 -13.94
CA ARG A 365 -14.01 3.25 -13.02
C ARG A 365 -13.63 3.93 -11.72
N MET A 366 -12.51 3.53 -11.12
CA MET A 366 -12.02 4.16 -9.88
C MET A 366 -11.61 5.62 -10.12
N ALA A 367 -10.99 5.93 -11.25
CA ALA A 367 -10.57 7.28 -11.63
C ALA A 367 -11.76 8.25 -11.82
N THR A 368 -12.93 7.72 -12.20
CA THR A 368 -14.19 8.49 -12.37
C THR A 368 -15.12 8.43 -11.15
N GLY A 369 -14.67 7.86 -10.03
CA GLY A 369 -15.48 7.72 -8.82
C GLY A 369 -16.53 6.60 -8.87
N GLN A 370 -16.51 5.76 -9.91
CA GLN A 370 -17.43 4.62 -10.10
C GLN A 370 -16.82 3.29 -9.64
N GLY A 371 -15.80 3.35 -8.79
CA GLY A 371 -15.17 2.17 -8.22
C GLY A 371 -16.12 1.35 -7.34
N PRO A 372 -15.70 0.15 -6.89
CA PRO A 372 -16.52 -0.68 -6.02
C PRO A 372 -16.70 -0.04 -4.64
N VAL A 373 -17.72 -0.51 -3.91
CA VAL A 373 -17.98 -0.10 -2.53
C VAL A 373 -16.80 -0.47 -1.64
N SER A 374 -16.35 -1.72 -1.69
CA SER A 374 -15.16 -2.11 -0.94
C SER A 374 -13.94 -1.34 -1.43
N PRO A 375 -13.18 -0.72 -0.51
CA PRO A 375 -11.94 -0.04 -0.87
C PRO A 375 -10.78 -1.01 -1.12
N HIS A 376 -10.96 -2.31 -0.84
CA HIS A 376 -9.95 -3.35 -1.00
C HIS A 376 -10.05 -4.00 -2.37
N VAL A 377 -9.47 -3.37 -3.38
CA VAL A 377 -9.38 -3.88 -4.74
C VAL A 377 -8.02 -4.54 -4.94
N VAL A 378 -8.02 -5.80 -5.33
CA VAL A 378 -6.81 -6.61 -5.43
C VAL A 378 -6.67 -7.18 -6.84
N ILE A 379 -5.60 -6.82 -7.52
CA ILE A 379 -5.23 -7.44 -8.79
C ILE A 379 -4.59 -8.79 -8.48
N ARG A 380 -5.13 -9.84 -9.11
CA ARG A 380 -4.68 -11.23 -9.03
C ARG A 380 -4.11 -11.64 -10.38
N PRO A 381 -2.81 -11.47 -10.63
CA PRO A 381 -2.24 -11.71 -11.97
C PRO A 381 -2.37 -13.16 -12.44
N GLN A 382 -2.44 -14.11 -11.51
CA GLN A 382 -2.59 -15.53 -11.81
C GLN A 382 -4.05 -15.97 -12.00
N LEU A 383 -5.02 -15.08 -11.72
CA LEU A 383 -6.43 -15.38 -11.88
C LEU A 383 -6.79 -15.55 -13.36
N ARG A 384 -7.41 -16.67 -13.72
CA ARG A 384 -7.96 -16.95 -15.06
C ARG A 384 -9.45 -17.14 -14.95
N ARG A 385 -10.22 -16.36 -15.70
CA ARG A 385 -11.67 -16.56 -15.78
C ARG A 385 -12.03 -17.61 -16.87
N PRO A 386 -13.11 -18.38 -16.70
CA PRO A 386 -13.46 -19.49 -17.61
C PRO A 386 -13.65 -19.13 -19.09
N ALA A 387 -13.80 -17.85 -19.45
CA ALA A 387 -13.95 -17.41 -20.85
C ALA A 387 -12.69 -17.64 -21.70
N ASP A 388 -11.51 -17.73 -21.11
CA ASP A 388 -10.25 -17.92 -21.85
C ASP A 388 -9.99 -19.38 -22.25
N GLN A 389 -10.70 -20.35 -21.64
CA GLN A 389 -10.55 -21.75 -22.00
C GLN A 389 -11.16 -22.12 -23.37
N LYS A 390 -11.99 -21.25 -23.96
CA LYS A 390 -12.66 -21.53 -25.28
C LYS A 390 -11.87 -21.06 -26.50
N ARG A 391 -10.76 -20.32 -26.34
CA ARG A 391 -9.91 -19.87 -27.46
C ARG A 391 -8.66 -20.69 -27.71
N GLY A 392 -8.35 -21.66 -26.84
CA GLY A 392 -7.14 -22.49 -26.92
C GLY A 392 -7.28 -23.84 -27.67
N THR A 393 -8.44 -24.14 -28.28
CA THR A 393 -8.64 -25.38 -29.03
C THR A 393 -9.23 -25.10 -30.41
N LEU A 394 -8.47 -24.46 -31.27
CA LEU A 394 -8.66 -24.52 -32.72
C LEU A 394 -7.31 -24.35 -33.40
N SER A 395 -6.85 -25.54 -33.88
CA SER A 395 -5.79 -25.86 -34.82
C SER A 395 -4.35 -25.72 -34.39
#